data_11e483b8f47cb384e322902ea06d58f9
#
_entry.id   11e483b8f47cb384e322902ea06d58f9
#
_cell.length_a   1.000
_cell.length_b   1.000
_cell.length_c   1.000
_cell.angle_alpha   90.00
_cell.angle_beta   90.00
_cell.angle_gamma   90.00
#
_symmetry.space_group_name_H-M   'P 1'
#
loop_
_entity.id
_entity.type
_entity.pdbx_description
1 polymer ?
#
loop_
_entity_poly.entity_id
_entity_poly.type
_entity_poly.pdbx_seq_one_letter_code
_entity_poly.pdbx_strand_id
1 'polypeptide(L)'
;VVRLTRIFRQAQGRRIIMNAHRINKGEGIDMRGGKDADFFFATKESNQEVVDTIVQYCKTNLPRYYHVDPLQDIQVLTPMQRGECGAVNLNQVLQEAMNPSKIFLRRGGTQYRLKDKVMQIRNDYDKEVFNGDIGTITKVDVEERELTVLFDEREVVYDVTELDELALAYAVTIHKSQGSEYPIVVMPFTMSHFVMLQRNLLYTGVTRAKKILVLVGEKKAVYYAIKNETTTGRNTCLARRLQPDSKEAQEVKAQLLKEAVDETLNENGSDSKKMIVYKGSIQPSMVCETPAVYEGNLWKRLSQSKFRSSFSLKANDRSYVSEKGMEKAVSYT
;
A
#
# COMPACT_ATOMS: atom_id res chain seq x y z
N VAL A 1 15.69 -17.46 3.99
CA VAL A 1 14.93 -16.28 4.48
C VAL A 1 15.93 -15.29 5.04
N VAL A 2 15.99 -14.10 4.46
CA VAL A 2 16.80 -12.99 4.96
C VAL A 2 15.93 -12.11 5.84
N ARG A 3 16.33 -11.87 7.08
CA ARG A 3 15.63 -10.99 8.01
C ARG A 3 16.39 -9.68 8.12
N LEU A 4 15.75 -8.57 7.74
CA LEU A 4 16.32 -7.23 7.88
C LEU A 4 16.29 -6.82 9.37
N THR A 5 17.46 -6.58 9.97
CA THR A 5 17.59 -6.27 11.39
C THR A 5 18.18 -4.88 11.68
N ARG A 6 18.72 -4.20 10.66
CA ARG A 6 19.34 -2.87 10.83
C ARG A 6 18.48 -1.78 10.23
N ILE A 7 18.37 -0.66 10.95
CA ILE A 7 17.72 0.56 10.49
C ILE A 7 18.77 1.37 9.75
N PHE A 8 18.60 1.52 8.43
CA PHE A 8 19.54 2.26 7.57
C PHE A 8 19.17 3.73 7.38
N ARG A 9 18.02 4.20 7.87
CA ARG A 9 17.68 5.62 7.76
C ARG A 9 18.47 6.45 8.74
N GLN A 10 18.97 7.62 8.28
CA GLN A 10 19.78 8.64 8.98
C GLN A 10 19.14 9.24 10.26
N ALA A 11 18.16 8.57 10.84
CA ALA A 11 17.31 9.06 11.90
C ALA A 11 17.37 8.21 13.17
N GLN A 12 18.55 7.66 13.48
CA GLN A 12 18.80 7.11 14.82
C GLN A 12 18.68 8.28 15.83
N GLY A 13 17.53 8.41 16.47
CA GLY A 13 17.20 9.49 17.41
C GLY A 13 15.81 10.07 17.25
N ARG A 14 15.16 9.89 16.11
CA ARG A 14 13.78 10.33 15.91
C ARG A 14 12.80 9.43 16.65
N ARG A 15 11.91 10.02 17.44
CA ARG A 15 10.92 9.27 18.24
C ARG A 15 9.94 8.48 17.40
N ILE A 16 9.54 8.98 16.22
CA ILE A 16 8.69 8.22 15.27
C ILE A 16 9.32 6.86 14.99
N ILE A 17 10.61 6.82 14.64
CA ILE A 17 11.30 5.57 14.30
C ILE A 17 11.51 4.70 15.53
N MET A 18 11.94 5.29 16.63
CA MET A 18 12.13 4.55 17.89
C MET A 18 10.81 3.93 18.37
N ASN A 19 9.72 4.69 18.33
CA ASN A 19 8.40 4.21 18.69
C ASN A 19 7.87 3.15 17.70
N ALA A 20 8.11 3.29 16.39
CA ALA A 20 7.76 2.26 15.42
C ALA A 20 8.45 0.92 15.75
N HIS A 21 9.74 0.95 16.12
CA HIS A 21 10.45 -0.26 16.56
C HIS A 21 9.90 -0.86 17.85
N ARG A 22 9.57 -0.01 18.83
CA ARG A 22 8.94 -0.46 20.09
C ARG A 22 7.57 -1.10 19.82
N ILE A 23 6.75 -0.47 18.97
CA ILE A 23 5.46 -1.03 18.54
C ILE A 23 5.66 -2.42 17.93
N ASN A 24 6.59 -2.55 16.99
CA ASN A 24 6.84 -3.83 16.32
C ASN A 24 7.27 -4.94 17.30
N LYS A 25 8.01 -4.58 18.35
CA LYS A 25 8.40 -5.51 19.42
C LYS A 25 7.34 -5.74 20.50
N GLY A 26 6.20 -5.02 20.45
CA GLY A 26 5.18 -5.07 21.50
C GLY A 26 5.54 -4.32 22.77
N GLU A 27 6.52 -3.42 22.70
CA GLU A 27 6.99 -2.59 23.81
C GLU A 27 6.21 -1.28 23.90
N GLY A 28 6.14 -0.70 25.11
CA GLY A 28 5.51 0.61 25.33
C GLY A 28 6.25 1.73 24.58
N ILE A 29 5.50 2.70 24.06
CA ILE A 29 6.02 3.83 23.30
C ILE A 29 6.30 5.06 24.19
N ASP A 30 7.22 5.91 23.75
CA ASP A 30 7.49 7.20 24.39
C ASP A 30 6.54 8.27 23.82
N MET A 31 5.60 8.73 24.66
CA MET A 31 4.59 9.74 24.33
C MET A 31 4.95 11.14 24.87
N ARG A 32 6.14 11.31 25.44
CA ARG A 32 6.54 12.60 26.00
C ARG A 32 6.73 13.62 24.88
N GLY A 33 6.08 14.79 25.00
CA GLY A 33 6.30 15.94 24.14
C GLY A 33 7.66 16.61 24.41
N GLY A 34 8.04 17.56 23.58
CA GLY A 34 9.23 18.39 23.74
C GLY A 34 9.36 19.33 22.53
N LYS A 35 10.21 20.35 22.67
CA LYS A 35 10.36 21.40 21.64
C LYS A 35 10.84 20.82 20.29
N ASP A 36 11.70 19.79 20.35
CA ASP A 36 12.27 19.13 19.17
C ASP A 36 11.68 17.73 18.93
N ALA A 37 10.49 17.45 19.49
CA ALA A 37 9.83 16.18 19.31
C ALA A 37 9.21 16.10 17.91
N ASP A 38 9.29 14.91 17.33
CA ASP A 38 8.63 14.55 16.06
C ASP A 38 7.40 13.65 16.27
N PHE A 39 7.17 13.21 17.53
CA PHE A 39 6.07 12.35 17.94
C PHE A 39 5.32 13.00 19.11
N PHE A 40 4.02 13.20 18.91
CA PHE A 40 3.13 13.83 19.89
C PHE A 40 1.92 12.96 20.18
N PHE A 41 1.42 13.06 21.42
CA PHE A 41 0.19 12.41 21.82
C PHE A 41 -0.74 13.41 22.52
N ALA A 42 -1.90 13.67 21.95
CA ALA A 42 -2.97 14.47 22.54
C ALA A 42 -4.03 13.55 23.16
N THR A 43 -4.05 13.48 24.50
CA THR A 43 -5.04 12.68 25.22
C THR A 43 -6.43 13.34 25.12
N LYS A 44 -7.42 12.57 24.64
CA LYS A 44 -8.84 12.91 24.56
C LYS A 44 -9.67 11.69 24.95
N GLU A 45 -10.79 11.91 25.58
CA GLU A 45 -11.63 10.85 26.13
C GLU A 45 -12.87 10.56 25.28
N SER A 46 -13.41 11.59 24.62
CA SER A 46 -14.56 11.43 23.73
C SER A 46 -14.18 11.52 22.25
N ASN A 47 -14.94 10.80 21.41
CA ASN A 47 -14.72 10.86 19.96
C ASN A 47 -14.93 12.29 19.40
N GLN A 48 -15.90 13.05 19.94
CA GLN A 48 -16.14 14.42 19.51
C GLN A 48 -14.93 15.33 19.80
N GLU A 49 -14.35 15.23 21.00
CA GLU A 49 -13.12 15.98 21.32
C GLU A 49 -11.94 15.59 20.44
N VAL A 50 -11.86 14.31 20.03
CA VAL A 50 -10.85 13.84 19.08
C VAL A 50 -11.03 14.52 17.74
N VAL A 51 -12.26 14.53 17.20
CA VAL A 51 -12.59 15.17 15.92
C VAL A 51 -12.28 16.68 15.96
N ASP A 52 -12.75 17.38 16.99
CA ASP A 52 -12.52 18.83 17.16
C ASP A 52 -11.02 19.14 17.24
N THR A 53 -10.27 18.32 17.97
CA THR A 53 -8.82 18.48 18.10
C THR A 53 -8.11 18.24 16.76
N ILE A 54 -8.51 17.27 15.99
CA ILE A 54 -7.96 17.00 14.65
C ILE A 54 -8.22 18.20 13.73
N VAL A 55 -9.45 18.72 13.72
CA VAL A 55 -9.80 19.91 12.94
C VAL A 55 -8.92 21.09 13.33
N GLN A 56 -8.79 21.35 14.63
CA GLN A 56 -7.98 22.45 15.14
C GLN A 56 -6.50 22.29 14.75
N TYR A 57 -5.95 21.06 14.84
CA TYR A 57 -4.57 20.79 14.43
C TYR A 57 -4.38 21.00 12.93
N CYS A 58 -5.25 20.46 12.10
CA CYS A 58 -5.11 20.56 10.64
C CYS A 58 -5.33 21.99 10.14
N LYS A 59 -6.34 22.69 10.67
CA LYS A 59 -6.71 24.05 10.22
C LYS A 59 -5.76 25.13 10.73
N THR A 60 -5.29 25.03 11.99
CA THR A 60 -4.69 26.16 12.68
C THR A 60 -3.33 25.84 13.30
N ASN A 61 -3.25 24.84 14.18
CA ASN A 61 -2.10 24.69 15.05
C ASN A 61 -0.85 24.25 14.29
N LEU A 62 -0.96 23.19 13.47
CA LEU A 62 0.18 22.65 12.71
C LEU A 62 0.61 23.61 11.59
N PRO A 63 -0.30 24.17 10.76
CA PRO A 63 0.09 25.15 9.75
C PRO A 63 0.79 26.38 10.34
N ARG A 64 0.25 26.91 11.45
CA ARG A 64 0.84 28.07 12.10
C ARG A 64 2.21 27.81 12.72
N TYR A 65 2.38 26.63 13.35
CA TYR A 65 3.62 26.31 14.08
C TYR A 65 4.74 25.86 13.14
N TYR A 66 4.41 25.05 12.13
CA TYR A 66 5.41 24.49 11.21
C TYR A 66 5.51 25.22 9.88
N HIS A 67 4.70 26.28 9.65
CA HIS A 67 4.64 27.03 8.39
C HIS A 67 4.44 26.14 7.16
N VAL A 68 3.44 25.25 7.22
CA VAL A 68 3.13 24.24 6.21
C VAL A 68 1.75 24.47 5.59
N ASP A 69 1.58 23.97 4.36
CA ASP A 69 0.26 23.96 3.71
C ASP A 69 -0.58 22.79 4.27
N PRO A 70 -1.77 23.09 4.85
CA PRO A 70 -2.60 22.06 5.44
C PRO A 70 -3.10 21.00 4.44
N LEU A 71 -3.26 21.35 3.16
CA LEU A 71 -3.74 20.41 2.14
C LEU A 71 -2.63 19.54 1.57
N GLN A 72 -1.43 20.11 1.44
CA GLN A 72 -0.29 19.38 0.85
C GLN A 72 0.50 18.59 1.90
N ASP A 73 0.79 19.21 3.04
CA ASP A 73 1.74 18.67 4.01
C ASP A 73 1.11 17.82 5.11
N ILE A 74 -0.20 17.99 5.37
CA ILE A 74 -0.90 17.28 6.44
C ILE A 74 -1.81 16.21 5.87
N GLN A 75 -1.70 15.00 6.43
CA GLN A 75 -2.61 13.91 6.13
C GLN A 75 -3.20 13.33 7.41
N VAL A 76 -4.55 13.24 7.44
CA VAL A 76 -5.22 12.51 8.50
C VAL A 76 -5.34 11.04 8.10
N LEU A 77 -4.87 10.15 8.99
CA LEU A 77 -4.95 8.70 8.81
C LEU A 77 -5.83 8.10 9.91
N THR A 78 -6.85 7.34 9.55
CA THR A 78 -7.75 6.72 10.54
C THR A 78 -7.79 5.20 10.39
N PRO A 79 -7.98 4.45 11.50
CA PRO A 79 -8.14 3.00 11.44
C PRO A 79 -9.38 2.53 10.66
N MET A 80 -10.46 3.33 10.63
CA MET A 80 -11.77 2.90 10.12
C MET A 80 -12.34 3.83 9.05
N GLN A 81 -13.18 3.26 8.17
CA GLN A 81 -13.89 4.03 7.15
C GLN A 81 -15.12 4.75 7.73
N ARG A 82 -15.87 4.08 8.63
CA ARG A 82 -17.12 4.58 9.22
C ARG A 82 -16.93 4.92 10.70
N GLY A 83 -17.91 5.62 11.28
CA GLY A 83 -17.91 6.09 12.66
C GLY A 83 -17.48 7.55 12.78
N GLU A 84 -17.61 8.11 13.99
CA GLU A 84 -17.30 9.53 14.27
C GLU A 84 -15.85 9.90 13.90
N CYS A 85 -14.88 9.04 14.28
CA CYS A 85 -13.48 9.19 13.92
C CYS A 85 -13.10 8.43 12.63
N GLY A 86 -14.08 8.01 11.82
CA GLY A 86 -13.87 7.33 10.54
C GLY A 86 -13.59 8.31 9.40
N ALA A 87 -12.99 7.80 8.31
CA ALA A 87 -12.59 8.63 7.18
C ALA A 87 -13.76 9.40 6.55
N VAL A 88 -14.95 8.80 6.47
CA VAL A 88 -16.13 9.47 5.88
C VAL A 88 -16.50 10.74 6.67
N ASN A 89 -16.67 10.62 7.99
CA ASN A 89 -17.03 11.76 8.82
C ASN A 89 -15.91 12.79 8.88
N LEU A 90 -14.66 12.35 9.06
CA LEU A 90 -13.50 13.24 9.11
C LEU A 90 -13.34 14.04 7.81
N ASN A 91 -13.59 13.44 6.65
CA ASN A 91 -13.55 14.16 5.37
C ASN A 91 -14.59 15.26 5.30
N GLN A 92 -15.83 15.01 5.75
CA GLN A 92 -16.88 16.03 5.77
C GLN A 92 -16.54 17.20 6.70
N VAL A 93 -16.13 16.88 7.93
CA VAL A 93 -15.82 17.90 8.94
C VAL A 93 -14.58 18.72 8.54
N LEU A 94 -13.54 18.06 8.01
CA LEU A 94 -12.33 18.74 7.54
C LEU A 94 -12.60 19.60 6.29
N GLN A 95 -13.39 19.10 5.34
CA GLN A 95 -13.79 19.88 4.17
C GLN A 95 -14.52 21.16 4.60
N GLU A 96 -15.53 21.05 5.47
CA GLU A 96 -16.27 22.22 5.97
C GLU A 96 -15.36 23.21 6.71
N ALA A 97 -14.40 22.70 7.49
CA ALA A 97 -13.51 23.54 8.27
C ALA A 97 -12.42 24.22 7.44
N MET A 98 -11.92 23.56 6.39
CA MET A 98 -10.72 23.98 5.67
C MET A 98 -11.00 24.52 4.26
N ASN A 99 -12.10 24.11 3.63
CA ASN A 99 -12.47 24.54 2.29
C ASN A 99 -13.86 25.21 2.26
N PRO A 100 -13.93 26.54 2.39
CA PRO A 100 -15.19 27.28 2.37
C PRO A 100 -15.76 27.52 0.96
N SER A 101 -15.16 26.95 -0.09
CA SER A 101 -15.60 27.17 -1.47
C SER A 101 -17.07 26.77 -1.65
N LYS A 102 -17.80 27.63 -2.36
CA LYS A 102 -19.21 27.41 -2.73
C LYS A 102 -19.36 26.86 -4.15
N ILE A 103 -18.25 26.73 -4.89
CA ILE A 103 -18.23 26.17 -6.23
C ILE A 103 -17.98 24.68 -6.10
N PHE A 104 -18.96 23.85 -6.44
CA PHE A 104 -18.87 22.40 -6.31
C PHE A 104 -19.75 21.67 -7.30
N LEU A 105 -19.40 20.43 -7.58
CA LEU A 105 -20.28 19.42 -8.14
C LEU A 105 -20.70 18.41 -7.06
N ARG A 106 -21.87 17.82 -7.23
CA ARG A 106 -22.40 16.81 -6.30
C ARG A 106 -22.60 15.48 -6.99
N ARG A 107 -22.13 14.41 -6.34
CA ARG A 107 -22.38 13.04 -6.76
C ARG A 107 -22.57 12.14 -5.54
N GLY A 108 -23.63 11.32 -5.56
CA GLY A 108 -23.85 10.31 -4.50
C GLY A 108 -23.87 10.85 -3.07
N GLY A 109 -24.29 12.10 -2.84
CA GLY A 109 -24.29 12.74 -1.51
C GLY A 109 -22.98 13.44 -1.15
N THR A 110 -21.89 13.23 -1.88
CA THR A 110 -20.62 13.93 -1.70
C THR A 110 -20.60 15.22 -2.53
N GLN A 111 -20.08 16.30 -1.95
CA GLN A 111 -19.77 17.53 -2.64
C GLN A 111 -18.28 17.56 -2.93
N TYR A 112 -17.93 17.81 -4.18
CA TYR A 112 -16.56 18.01 -4.64
C TYR A 112 -16.36 19.48 -4.93
N ARG A 113 -15.65 20.18 -4.05
CA ARG A 113 -15.46 21.64 -4.09
C ARG A 113 -14.16 21.99 -4.80
N LEU A 114 -14.12 23.13 -5.43
CA LEU A 114 -12.87 23.71 -5.93
C LEU A 114 -11.82 23.74 -4.80
N LYS A 115 -10.62 23.26 -5.06
CA LYS A 115 -9.49 23.07 -4.12
C LYS A 115 -9.62 21.91 -3.13
N ASP A 116 -10.61 21.02 -3.29
CA ASP A 116 -10.65 19.82 -2.48
C ASP A 116 -9.45 18.91 -2.78
N LYS A 117 -8.97 18.27 -1.73
CA LYS A 117 -8.04 17.14 -1.84
C LYS A 117 -8.84 15.87 -2.08
N VAL A 118 -8.53 15.15 -3.16
CA VAL A 118 -9.23 13.93 -3.57
C VAL A 118 -8.26 12.80 -3.81
N MET A 119 -8.78 11.57 -3.76
CA MET A 119 -8.03 10.34 -4.08
C MET A 119 -8.79 9.58 -5.14
N GLN A 120 -8.08 9.12 -6.16
CA GLN A 120 -8.57 8.12 -7.10
C GLN A 120 -8.78 6.79 -6.38
N ILE A 121 -9.94 6.14 -6.54
CA ILE A 121 -10.27 4.90 -5.83
C ILE A 121 -10.40 3.68 -6.74
N ARG A 122 -10.16 3.86 -8.03
CA ARG A 122 -10.10 2.82 -9.07
C ARG A 122 -8.91 3.09 -9.99
N ASN A 123 -8.44 2.05 -10.67
CA ASN A 123 -7.45 2.25 -11.73
C ASN A 123 -8.18 2.68 -13.00
N ASP A 124 -7.76 3.78 -13.57
CA ASP A 124 -8.15 4.22 -14.91
C ASP A 124 -6.88 4.28 -15.77
N TYR A 125 -6.76 3.32 -16.68
CA TYR A 125 -5.60 3.19 -17.56
C TYR A 125 -5.63 4.17 -18.72
N ASP A 126 -6.81 4.63 -19.12
CA ASP A 126 -6.98 5.60 -20.21
C ASP A 126 -6.57 7.00 -19.76
N LYS A 127 -6.92 7.35 -18.53
CA LYS A 127 -6.51 8.60 -17.89
C LYS A 127 -5.13 8.49 -17.20
N GLU A 128 -4.55 7.28 -17.15
CA GLU A 128 -3.28 6.96 -16.48
C GLU A 128 -3.24 7.38 -15.01
N VAL A 129 -4.35 7.21 -14.29
CA VAL A 129 -4.46 7.43 -12.84
C VAL A 129 -4.80 6.13 -12.12
N PHE A 130 -4.26 5.96 -10.93
CA PHE A 130 -4.31 4.68 -10.23
C PHE A 130 -4.95 4.81 -8.84
N ASN A 131 -5.50 3.70 -8.38
CA ASN A 131 -6.08 3.63 -7.03
C ASN A 131 -5.03 4.00 -5.97
N GLY A 132 -5.31 5.07 -5.24
CA GLY A 132 -4.44 5.64 -4.22
C GLY A 132 -3.76 6.95 -4.62
N ASP A 133 -3.80 7.35 -5.88
CA ASP A 133 -3.29 8.64 -6.33
C ASP A 133 -4.09 9.77 -5.69
N ILE A 134 -3.38 10.75 -5.13
CA ILE A 134 -3.97 11.90 -4.47
C ILE A 134 -3.77 13.14 -5.35
N GLY A 135 -4.84 13.87 -5.59
CA GLY A 135 -4.83 15.10 -6.36
C GLY A 135 -5.63 16.22 -5.71
N THR A 136 -5.59 17.38 -6.34
CA THR A 136 -6.34 18.57 -5.92
C THR A 136 -7.26 19.03 -7.04
N ILE A 137 -8.51 19.37 -6.74
CA ILE A 137 -9.45 19.89 -7.72
C ILE A 137 -9.03 21.33 -8.09
N THR A 138 -8.61 21.53 -9.34
CA THR A 138 -8.13 22.81 -9.87
C THR A 138 -9.20 23.60 -10.60
N LYS A 139 -10.20 22.92 -11.18
CA LYS A 139 -11.33 23.53 -11.88
C LYS A 139 -12.62 22.78 -11.57
N VAL A 140 -13.72 23.53 -11.47
CA VAL A 140 -15.08 22.99 -11.39
C VAL A 140 -15.93 23.75 -12.39
N ASP A 141 -16.44 23.07 -13.38
CA ASP A 141 -17.36 23.60 -14.37
C ASP A 141 -18.76 23.08 -14.08
N VAL A 142 -19.62 23.98 -13.62
CA VAL A 142 -20.99 23.62 -13.21
C VAL A 142 -21.91 23.48 -14.43
N GLU A 143 -21.65 24.23 -15.51
CA GLU A 143 -22.46 24.23 -16.73
C GLU A 143 -22.20 22.94 -17.52
N GLU A 144 -20.95 22.62 -17.78
CA GLU A 144 -20.52 21.39 -18.47
C GLU A 144 -20.57 20.16 -17.55
N ARG A 145 -20.77 20.34 -16.25
CA ARG A 145 -20.80 19.29 -15.22
C ARG A 145 -19.53 18.47 -15.14
N GLU A 146 -18.40 19.14 -15.26
CA GLU A 146 -17.07 18.55 -15.24
C GLU A 146 -16.21 19.17 -14.12
N LEU A 147 -15.23 18.42 -13.64
CA LEU A 147 -14.17 18.95 -12.81
C LEU A 147 -12.80 18.45 -13.27
N THR A 148 -11.78 19.27 -13.01
CA THR A 148 -10.39 18.93 -13.30
C THR A 148 -9.66 18.67 -11.99
N VAL A 149 -8.94 17.56 -11.92
CA VAL A 149 -8.07 17.20 -10.79
C VAL A 149 -6.62 17.22 -11.26
N LEU A 150 -5.77 17.87 -10.51
CA LEU A 150 -4.32 17.86 -10.70
C LEU A 150 -3.73 16.75 -9.83
N PHE A 151 -3.24 15.68 -10.46
CA PHE A 151 -2.45 14.61 -9.84
C PHE A 151 -0.98 14.83 -10.16
N ASP A 152 -0.15 15.10 -9.15
CA ASP A 152 1.24 15.52 -9.32
C ASP A 152 1.38 16.66 -10.36
N GLU A 153 1.77 16.36 -11.60
CA GLU A 153 1.93 17.34 -12.67
C GLU A 153 0.90 17.15 -13.81
N ARG A 154 -0.09 16.26 -13.64
CA ARG A 154 -1.07 15.90 -14.66
C ARG A 154 -2.46 16.40 -14.30
N GLU A 155 -3.09 17.12 -15.20
CA GLU A 155 -4.51 17.48 -15.12
C GLU A 155 -5.37 16.42 -15.77
N VAL A 156 -6.39 15.98 -15.04
CA VAL A 156 -7.35 14.95 -15.48
C VAL A 156 -8.76 15.49 -15.32
N VAL A 157 -9.54 15.43 -16.40
CA VAL A 157 -10.94 15.86 -16.42
C VAL A 157 -11.84 14.68 -16.08
N TYR A 158 -12.84 14.96 -15.23
CA TYR A 158 -13.88 14.01 -14.84
C TYR A 158 -15.26 14.59 -15.13
N ASP A 159 -16.05 13.85 -15.86
CA ASP A 159 -17.50 14.11 -15.94
C ASP A 159 -18.18 13.79 -14.61
N VAL A 160 -19.32 14.40 -14.32
CA VAL A 160 -20.07 14.14 -13.07
C VAL A 160 -20.41 12.67 -12.88
N THR A 161 -20.55 11.88 -13.94
CA THR A 161 -20.83 10.44 -13.88
C THR A 161 -19.63 9.62 -13.44
N GLU A 162 -18.41 10.12 -13.63
CA GLU A 162 -17.16 9.49 -13.28
C GLU A 162 -16.69 9.85 -11.84
N LEU A 163 -17.37 10.81 -11.17
CA LEU A 163 -17.00 11.20 -9.80
C LEU A 163 -17.13 10.07 -8.77
N ASP A 164 -17.74 8.94 -9.12
CA ASP A 164 -17.74 7.73 -8.31
C ASP A 164 -16.34 7.07 -8.20
N GLU A 165 -15.40 7.48 -9.04
CA GLU A 165 -13.99 7.05 -9.00
C GLU A 165 -13.14 7.90 -8.05
N LEU A 166 -13.68 8.99 -7.55
CA LEU A 166 -13.02 9.89 -6.63
C LEU A 166 -13.59 9.76 -5.21
N ALA A 167 -12.76 10.03 -4.23
CA ALA A 167 -13.17 10.20 -2.85
C ALA A 167 -12.43 11.40 -2.25
N LEU A 168 -13.07 12.12 -1.31
CA LEU A 168 -12.36 13.15 -0.53
C LEU A 168 -11.19 12.51 0.23
N ALA A 169 -10.06 13.19 0.29
CA ALA A 169 -8.80 12.69 0.82
C ALA A 169 -8.16 13.56 1.92
N TYR A 170 -8.93 14.40 2.59
CA TYR A 170 -8.47 15.06 3.83
C TYR A 170 -8.13 14.03 4.90
N ALA A 171 -8.94 12.97 4.99
CA ALA A 171 -8.71 11.81 5.81
C ALA A 171 -8.82 10.52 4.98
N VAL A 172 -7.86 9.63 5.12
CA VAL A 172 -7.86 8.31 4.48
C VAL A 172 -7.65 7.21 5.51
N THR A 173 -8.03 5.97 5.18
CA THR A 173 -7.72 4.86 6.09
C THR A 173 -6.23 4.52 6.05
N ILE A 174 -5.69 4.02 7.17
CA ILE A 174 -4.30 3.57 7.25
C ILE A 174 -3.99 2.53 6.16
N HIS A 175 -4.95 1.68 5.79
CA HIS A 175 -4.77 0.71 4.71
C HIS A 175 -4.55 1.38 3.35
N LYS A 176 -5.31 2.42 3.04
CA LYS A 176 -5.17 3.16 1.78
C LYS A 176 -3.89 4.01 1.71
N SER A 177 -3.27 4.29 2.85
CA SER A 177 -1.99 5.01 2.91
C SER A 177 -0.76 4.12 2.73
N GLN A 178 -0.94 2.82 2.53
CA GLN A 178 0.19 1.90 2.29
C GLN A 178 0.91 2.26 1.00
N GLY A 179 2.23 2.36 1.06
CA GLY A 179 3.07 2.83 -0.05
C GLY A 179 3.34 4.34 -0.05
N SER A 180 2.43 5.15 0.52
CA SER A 180 2.59 6.60 0.60
C SER A 180 3.30 7.05 1.88
N GLU A 181 3.90 8.23 1.86
CA GLU A 181 4.50 8.88 3.03
C GLU A 181 4.17 10.37 3.03
N TYR A 182 3.88 10.94 4.20
CA TYR A 182 3.43 12.31 4.35
C TYR A 182 4.36 13.10 5.28
N PRO A 183 4.58 14.41 5.05
CA PRO A 183 5.37 15.24 5.95
C PRO A 183 4.83 15.22 7.38
N ILE A 184 3.54 15.45 7.55
CA ILE A 184 2.84 15.48 8.84
C ILE A 184 1.67 14.51 8.81
N VAL A 185 1.58 13.63 9.79
CA VAL A 185 0.44 12.72 9.97
C VAL A 185 -0.29 13.04 11.26
N VAL A 186 -1.61 13.15 11.19
CA VAL A 186 -2.51 13.25 12.35
C VAL A 186 -3.39 12.01 12.37
N MET A 187 -3.46 11.31 13.50
CA MET A 187 -4.13 10.02 13.55
C MET A 187 -4.99 9.87 14.80
N PRO A 188 -6.36 9.74 14.64
CA PRO A 188 -7.23 9.38 15.76
C PRO A 188 -6.97 7.94 16.19
N PHE A 189 -6.89 7.72 17.50
CA PHE A 189 -6.67 6.39 18.06
C PHE A 189 -7.48 6.22 19.34
N THR A 190 -8.70 5.68 19.21
CA THR A 190 -9.70 5.56 20.30
C THR A 190 -10.17 4.13 20.45
N MET A 191 -10.77 3.79 21.58
CA MET A 191 -11.35 2.47 21.80
C MET A 191 -12.57 2.18 20.92
N SER A 192 -13.20 3.20 20.32
CA SER A 192 -14.24 3.00 19.31
C SER A 192 -13.73 2.27 18.05
N HIS A 193 -12.43 2.27 17.83
CA HIS A 193 -11.76 1.52 16.76
C HIS A 193 -11.41 0.07 17.15
N PHE A 194 -11.95 -0.49 18.24
CA PHE A 194 -11.53 -1.75 18.87
C PHE A 194 -11.20 -2.87 17.89
N VAL A 195 -12.09 -3.12 16.90
CA VAL A 195 -11.91 -4.20 15.90
C VAL A 195 -10.61 -4.04 15.08
N MET A 196 -10.17 -2.80 14.89
CA MET A 196 -9.02 -2.44 14.07
C MET A 196 -7.75 -2.16 14.89
N LEU A 197 -7.83 -2.19 16.24
CA LEU A 197 -6.68 -1.91 17.09
C LEU A 197 -5.72 -3.10 17.11
N GLN A 198 -4.88 -3.17 16.09
CA GLN A 198 -3.84 -4.19 15.92
C GLN A 198 -2.45 -3.54 15.84
N ARG A 199 -1.42 -4.26 16.31
CA ARG A 199 -0.02 -3.82 16.31
C ARG A 199 0.47 -3.42 14.93
N ASN A 200 0.21 -4.25 13.94
CA ASN A 200 0.59 -4.01 12.55
C ASN A 200 -0.07 -2.76 11.95
N LEU A 201 -1.34 -2.49 12.28
CA LEU A 201 -2.03 -1.30 11.82
C LEU A 201 -1.43 -0.03 12.42
N LEU A 202 -1.19 -0.01 13.75
CA LEU A 202 -0.54 1.10 14.43
C LEU A 202 0.87 1.33 13.87
N TYR A 203 1.65 0.27 13.70
CA TYR A 203 2.98 0.35 13.07
C TYR A 203 2.92 0.95 11.67
N THR A 204 1.98 0.49 10.83
CA THR A 204 1.80 1.01 9.47
C THR A 204 1.48 2.50 9.49
N GLY A 205 0.52 2.94 10.32
CA GLY A 205 0.16 4.35 10.42
C GLY A 205 1.33 5.23 10.89
N VAL A 206 2.03 4.82 11.95
CA VAL A 206 3.19 5.54 12.50
C VAL A 206 4.29 5.72 11.45
N THR A 207 4.56 4.68 10.67
CA THR A 207 5.62 4.72 9.64
C THR A 207 5.26 5.56 8.41
N ARG A 208 4.03 6.07 8.29
CA ARG A 208 3.66 7.00 7.19
C ARG A 208 4.17 8.41 7.43
N ALA A 209 4.50 8.79 8.65
CA ALA A 209 4.97 10.14 8.97
C ALA A 209 6.47 10.32 8.67
N LYS A 210 6.79 11.35 7.86
CA LYS A 210 8.18 11.71 7.55
C LYS A 210 8.80 12.62 8.59
N LYS A 211 8.06 13.66 9.04
CA LYS A 211 8.59 14.71 9.92
C LYS A 211 7.90 14.73 11.26
N ILE A 212 6.57 14.76 11.27
CA ILE A 212 5.76 14.91 12.49
C ILE A 212 4.64 13.89 12.51
N LEU A 213 4.44 13.27 13.66
CA LEU A 213 3.28 12.42 13.94
C LEU A 213 2.56 12.94 15.18
N VAL A 214 1.24 13.12 15.05
CA VAL A 214 0.33 13.46 16.14
C VAL A 214 -0.71 12.37 16.29
N LEU A 215 -0.67 11.63 17.39
CA LEU A 215 -1.76 10.75 17.81
C LEU A 215 -2.75 11.53 18.67
N VAL A 216 -4.05 11.38 18.40
CA VAL A 216 -5.13 12.04 19.14
C VAL A 216 -6.10 11.00 19.67
N GLY A 217 -6.33 10.93 20.96
CA GLY A 217 -7.31 10.01 21.55
C GLY A 217 -6.87 9.37 22.85
N GLU A 218 -7.09 8.06 22.99
CA GLU A 218 -6.97 7.35 24.25
C GLU A 218 -5.67 6.55 24.34
N LYS A 219 -4.88 6.78 25.39
CA LYS A 219 -3.66 5.98 25.63
C LYS A 219 -3.93 4.50 25.72
N LYS A 220 -5.08 4.12 26.33
CA LYS A 220 -5.47 2.71 26.43
C LYS A 220 -5.65 2.03 25.09
N ALA A 221 -6.16 2.75 24.06
CA ALA A 221 -6.32 2.22 22.71
C ALA A 221 -4.95 1.92 22.08
N VAL A 222 -3.97 2.79 22.27
CA VAL A 222 -2.60 2.59 21.78
C VAL A 222 -1.95 1.37 22.45
N TYR A 223 -2.03 1.28 23.79
CA TYR A 223 -1.48 0.13 24.51
C TYR A 223 -2.19 -1.18 24.15
N TYR A 224 -3.51 -1.12 23.93
CA TYR A 224 -4.26 -2.28 23.48
C TYR A 224 -3.76 -2.75 22.11
N ALA A 225 -3.62 -1.85 21.16
CA ALA A 225 -3.12 -2.16 19.82
C ALA A 225 -1.69 -2.74 19.84
N ILE A 226 -0.79 -2.18 20.67
CA ILE A 226 0.58 -2.70 20.81
C ILE A 226 0.59 -4.15 21.30
N LYS A 227 -0.30 -4.51 22.23
CA LYS A 227 -0.41 -5.87 22.75
C LYS A 227 -1.14 -6.82 21.83
N ASN A 228 -2.02 -6.29 20.99
CA ASN A 228 -2.84 -7.11 20.07
C ASN A 228 -2.02 -7.52 18.82
N GLU A 229 -1.52 -8.74 18.86
CA GLU A 229 -0.74 -9.37 17.76
C GLU A 229 -1.58 -10.35 16.93
N THR A 230 -2.91 -10.24 16.98
CA THR A 230 -3.80 -11.19 16.29
C THR A 230 -3.60 -11.06 14.78
N THR A 231 -2.55 -11.66 14.28
CA THR A 231 -2.38 -11.93 12.85
C THR A 231 -3.14 -13.21 12.58
N THR A 232 -4.23 -13.12 11.83
CA THR A 232 -4.84 -14.31 11.23
C THR A 232 -3.75 -15.05 10.46
N GLY A 233 -3.40 -16.24 10.94
CA GLY A 233 -2.37 -17.06 10.30
C GLY A 233 -2.71 -17.22 8.82
N ARG A 234 -1.77 -16.88 7.95
CA ARG A 234 -1.97 -17.05 6.50
C ARG A 234 -1.97 -18.55 6.20
N ASN A 235 -3.10 -19.10 5.81
CA ASN A 235 -3.23 -20.50 5.39
C ASN A 235 -2.70 -20.73 3.95
N THR A 236 -1.57 -20.12 3.60
CA THR A 236 -1.04 -20.22 2.23
C THR A 236 -0.32 -21.54 1.97
N CYS A 237 0.03 -22.29 2.99
CA CYS A 237 0.92 -23.46 2.90
C CYS A 237 2.24 -23.22 2.16
N LEU A 238 2.59 -21.93 1.92
CA LEU A 238 3.74 -21.55 1.10
C LEU A 238 5.05 -22.16 1.62
N ALA A 239 5.27 -22.10 2.94
CA ALA A 239 6.47 -22.67 3.55
C ALA A 239 6.59 -24.18 3.28
N ARG A 240 5.45 -24.91 3.28
CA ARG A 240 5.42 -26.35 2.97
C ARG A 240 5.62 -26.60 1.48
N ARG A 241 5.06 -25.75 0.59
CA ARG A 241 5.24 -25.83 -0.86
C ARG A 241 6.66 -25.50 -1.31
N LEU A 242 7.37 -24.65 -0.57
CA LEU A 242 8.76 -24.29 -0.85
C LEU A 242 9.77 -25.34 -0.32
N GLN A 243 9.33 -26.33 0.44
CA GLN A 243 10.21 -27.44 0.82
C GLN A 243 10.44 -28.35 -0.39
N PRO A 244 11.69 -28.59 -0.80
CA PRO A 244 12.01 -29.34 -2.03
C PRO A 244 11.43 -30.76 -2.06
N ASP A 245 11.29 -31.37 -0.89
CA ASP A 245 10.87 -32.78 -0.73
C ASP A 245 9.38 -32.91 -0.35
N SER A 246 8.60 -31.79 -0.33
CA SER A 246 7.17 -31.89 -0.05
C SER A 246 6.42 -32.57 -1.21
N LYS A 247 5.43 -33.43 -0.88
CA LYS A 247 4.58 -34.04 -1.92
C LYS A 247 3.94 -33.04 -2.84
N GLU A 248 3.48 -31.92 -2.28
CA GLU A 248 2.87 -30.82 -3.06
C GLU A 248 3.86 -30.15 -4.01
N ALA A 249 5.11 -29.99 -3.61
CA ALA A 249 6.15 -29.45 -4.51
C ALA A 249 6.42 -30.41 -5.67
N GLN A 250 6.42 -31.73 -5.39
CA GLN A 250 6.58 -32.77 -6.42
C GLN A 250 5.37 -32.83 -7.35
N GLU A 251 4.14 -32.72 -6.84
CA GLU A 251 2.92 -32.70 -7.64
C GLU A 251 2.86 -31.47 -8.56
N VAL A 252 3.14 -30.26 -8.04
CA VAL A 252 3.20 -29.04 -8.84
C VAL A 252 4.28 -29.14 -9.92
N LYS A 253 5.43 -29.73 -9.60
CA LYS A 253 6.52 -29.95 -10.57
C LYS A 253 6.12 -30.95 -11.64
N ALA A 254 5.43 -32.04 -11.27
CA ALA A 254 4.93 -33.04 -12.21
C ALA A 254 3.85 -32.45 -13.13
N GLN A 255 2.98 -31.57 -12.60
CA GLN A 255 1.97 -30.90 -13.38
C GLN A 255 2.56 -29.91 -14.36
N LEU A 256 3.51 -29.06 -13.93
CA LEU A 256 4.24 -28.13 -14.81
C LEU A 256 4.99 -28.84 -15.93
N LEU A 257 5.59 -30.00 -15.62
CA LEU A 257 6.24 -30.84 -16.64
C LEU A 257 5.25 -31.44 -17.65
N LYS A 258 4.07 -31.89 -17.20
CA LYS A 258 3.00 -32.35 -18.08
C LYS A 258 2.51 -31.26 -19.02
N GLU A 259 2.18 -30.09 -18.49
CA GLU A 259 1.72 -28.96 -19.27
C GLU A 259 2.75 -28.50 -20.32
N ALA A 260 4.03 -28.46 -19.94
CA ALA A 260 5.12 -28.13 -20.87
C ALA A 260 5.31 -29.19 -21.98
N VAL A 261 5.06 -30.48 -21.67
CA VAL A 261 5.11 -31.56 -22.66
C VAL A 261 3.89 -31.48 -23.60
N ASP A 262 2.71 -31.25 -23.08
CA ASP A 262 1.48 -31.14 -23.86
C ASP A 262 1.50 -29.90 -24.80
N GLU A 263 2.05 -28.77 -24.33
CA GLU A 263 2.27 -27.59 -25.19
C GLU A 263 3.26 -27.90 -26.34
N THR A 264 4.36 -28.63 -26.05
CA THR A 264 5.33 -29.01 -27.08
C THR A 264 4.78 -30.00 -28.09
N LEU A 265 3.88 -30.88 -27.69
CA LEU A 265 3.22 -31.84 -28.59
C LEU A 265 2.17 -31.18 -29.50
N ASN A 266 1.44 -30.19 -28.99
CA ASN A 266 0.43 -29.46 -29.76
C ASN A 266 1.03 -28.50 -30.80
N GLU A 267 2.25 -27.98 -30.57
CA GLU A 267 2.94 -27.10 -31.54
C GLU A 267 3.65 -27.89 -32.67
N ASN A 268 3.96 -29.16 -32.47
CA ASN A 268 4.76 -29.97 -33.42
C ASN A 268 3.90 -30.94 -34.28
N GLY A 269 2.67 -30.61 -34.53
CA GLY A 269 1.72 -31.45 -35.32
C GLY A 269 2.09 -31.71 -36.77
N SER A 270 3.28 -31.42 -37.25
CA SER A 270 3.70 -31.69 -38.64
C SER A 270 5.15 -32.11 -38.90
N ASP A 271 5.97 -32.27 -37.90
CA ASP A 271 7.35 -32.73 -38.17
C ASP A 271 7.84 -33.80 -37.17
N SER A 272 7.88 -35.03 -37.62
CA SER A 272 8.34 -36.19 -36.85
C SER A 272 9.88 -36.17 -36.66
N LYS A 273 10.37 -35.39 -35.72
CA LYS A 273 11.72 -35.50 -35.18
C LYS A 273 11.70 -36.09 -33.77
N LYS A 274 12.40 -37.23 -33.62
CA LYS A 274 12.54 -38.02 -32.41
C LYS A 274 12.72 -37.14 -31.16
N MET A 275 11.71 -37.13 -30.28
CA MET A 275 11.78 -36.54 -28.97
C MET A 275 12.50 -37.50 -28.04
N ILE A 276 13.64 -37.10 -27.52
CA ILE A 276 14.34 -37.87 -26.48
C ILE A 276 13.69 -37.53 -25.13
N VAL A 277 12.85 -38.43 -24.64
CA VAL A 277 12.28 -38.33 -23.30
C VAL A 277 13.34 -38.80 -22.30
N TYR A 278 13.90 -37.88 -21.53
CA TYR A 278 14.79 -38.27 -20.42
C TYR A 278 13.95 -38.87 -19.28
N LYS A 279 14.03 -40.18 -19.12
CA LYS A 279 13.58 -40.90 -17.92
C LYS A 279 14.64 -40.72 -16.81
N GLY A 280 14.62 -39.61 -16.14
CA GLY A 280 15.46 -39.35 -14.97
C GLY A 280 14.76 -38.45 -13.98
N SER A 281 14.91 -38.71 -12.68
CA SER A 281 14.42 -37.80 -11.62
C SER A 281 15.16 -36.47 -11.70
N ILE A 282 14.47 -35.42 -12.13
CA ILE A 282 15.03 -34.07 -12.16
C ILE A 282 15.14 -33.61 -10.71
N GLN A 283 16.36 -33.37 -10.22
CA GLN A 283 16.53 -32.78 -8.89
C GLN A 283 16.09 -31.29 -8.86
N PRO A 284 15.50 -30.81 -7.78
CA PRO A 284 15.06 -29.41 -7.67
C PRO A 284 16.17 -28.40 -7.96
N SER A 285 17.40 -28.67 -7.56
CA SER A 285 18.59 -27.87 -7.84
C SER A 285 18.87 -27.67 -9.34
N MET A 286 18.59 -28.67 -10.16
CA MET A 286 18.83 -28.58 -11.61
C MET A 286 17.91 -27.60 -12.34
N VAL A 287 16.72 -27.34 -11.82
CA VAL A 287 15.77 -26.40 -12.44
C VAL A 287 16.15 -24.96 -12.14
N CYS A 288 16.82 -24.70 -11.02
CA CYS A 288 17.23 -23.37 -10.60
C CYS A 288 18.69 -23.03 -10.90
N GLU A 289 19.59 -24.02 -10.92
CA GLU A 289 21.02 -23.75 -10.93
C GLU A 289 21.71 -23.95 -12.29
N THR A 290 21.10 -24.69 -13.24
CA THR A 290 21.74 -24.93 -14.55
C THR A 290 20.72 -24.86 -15.70
N PRO A 291 20.46 -23.66 -16.22
CA PRO A 291 19.69 -23.51 -17.47
C PRO A 291 20.38 -24.20 -18.68
N ALA A 292 21.69 -24.47 -18.59
CA ALA A 292 22.52 -25.00 -19.67
C ALA A 292 22.28 -26.49 -19.99
N VAL A 293 21.59 -27.25 -19.13
CA VAL A 293 21.29 -28.68 -19.37
C VAL A 293 20.15 -28.88 -20.38
N TYR A 294 19.44 -27.79 -20.69
CA TYR A 294 18.37 -27.79 -21.68
C TYR A 294 18.85 -27.16 -22.98
N GLU A 295 19.66 -27.88 -23.77
CA GLU A 295 19.89 -27.55 -25.16
C GLU A 295 18.58 -27.62 -25.91
N GLY A 296 17.98 -26.52 -26.12
CA GLY A 296 16.72 -26.36 -26.84
C GLY A 296 15.81 -25.33 -26.21
N ASN A 297 14.87 -24.88 -26.98
CA ASN A 297 13.98 -23.79 -26.72
C ASN A 297 13.06 -23.91 -25.49
N LEU A 298 13.18 -24.95 -24.61
CA LEU A 298 12.26 -25.20 -23.51
C LEU A 298 12.27 -24.06 -22.47
N TRP A 299 13.44 -23.57 -22.08
CA TRP A 299 13.58 -22.42 -21.18
C TRP A 299 13.05 -21.13 -21.81
N LYS A 300 13.30 -20.94 -23.08
CA LYS A 300 12.78 -19.78 -23.83
C LYS A 300 11.26 -19.83 -23.92
N ARG A 301 10.66 -21.02 -24.02
CA ARG A 301 9.22 -21.24 -24.03
C ARG A 301 8.59 -21.12 -22.66
N LEU A 302 9.18 -21.68 -21.61
CA LEU A 302 8.71 -21.52 -20.23
C LEU A 302 8.75 -20.05 -19.78
N SER A 303 9.76 -19.30 -20.21
CA SER A 303 9.83 -17.86 -19.94
C SER A 303 8.83 -17.01 -20.73
N GLN A 304 8.23 -17.55 -21.79
CA GLN A 304 7.21 -16.87 -22.62
C GLN A 304 5.79 -17.35 -22.35
N SER A 305 5.58 -18.41 -21.56
CA SER A 305 4.27 -18.97 -21.24
C SER A 305 3.49 -18.13 -20.24
N LYS A 306 2.19 -18.37 -20.09
CA LYS A 306 1.27 -17.73 -19.15
C LYS A 306 1.71 -17.83 -17.67
N PHE A 307 2.67 -18.68 -17.33
CA PHE A 307 3.24 -18.81 -15.98
C PHE A 307 4.12 -17.64 -15.54
N ARG A 308 4.44 -16.69 -16.43
CA ARG A 308 5.16 -15.44 -16.08
C ARG A 308 4.51 -14.67 -14.93
N SER A 309 3.19 -14.68 -14.84
CA SER A 309 2.45 -13.99 -13.80
C SER A 309 2.57 -14.62 -12.41
N SER A 310 2.90 -15.91 -12.33
CA SER A 310 3.04 -16.64 -11.06
C SER A 310 4.40 -16.43 -10.39
N PHE A 311 5.40 -15.99 -11.14
CA PHE A 311 6.77 -15.82 -10.66
C PHE A 311 7.20 -14.35 -10.52
N SER A 312 6.28 -13.40 -10.58
CA SER A 312 6.53 -11.95 -10.41
C SER A 312 7.80 -11.42 -11.12
N LEU A 313 8.12 -11.95 -12.29
CA LEU A 313 9.16 -11.42 -13.17
C LEU A 313 8.56 -10.29 -13.99
N LYS A 314 8.71 -9.06 -13.56
CA LYS A 314 8.52 -7.88 -14.40
C LYS A 314 9.67 -7.84 -15.42
N ALA A 315 9.50 -8.48 -16.55
CA ALA A 315 10.40 -8.36 -17.68
C ALA A 315 9.63 -7.84 -18.88
N ASN A 316 9.55 -6.52 -18.98
CA ASN A 316 9.13 -5.85 -20.23
C ASN A 316 10.29 -5.75 -21.24
N ASP A 317 11.48 -6.26 -20.93
CA ASP A 317 12.65 -6.14 -21.78
C ASP A 317 13.13 -7.50 -22.25
N ARG A 318 12.95 -7.78 -23.54
CA ARG A 318 13.38 -9.03 -24.19
C ARG A 318 14.89 -9.26 -24.13
N SER A 319 15.68 -8.25 -23.78
CA SER A 319 17.14 -8.30 -23.68
C SER A 319 17.67 -8.93 -22.39
N TYR A 320 16.81 -9.17 -21.37
CA TYR A 320 17.21 -9.70 -20.06
C TYR A 320 17.09 -11.21 -19.89
N VAL A 321 16.78 -11.93 -20.95
CA VAL A 321 16.73 -13.42 -20.94
C VAL A 321 18.06 -14.01 -21.45
N SER A 322 19.19 -13.42 -21.10
CA SER A 322 20.49 -14.04 -21.21
C SER A 322 20.82 -14.76 -19.91
N GLU A 323 21.66 -15.80 -19.95
CA GLU A 323 22.11 -16.58 -18.79
C GLU A 323 22.50 -15.69 -17.58
N LYS A 324 23.15 -14.55 -17.83
CA LYS A 324 23.53 -13.56 -16.80
C LYS A 324 22.36 -12.82 -16.18
N GLY A 325 21.25 -12.65 -16.86
CA GLY A 325 20.06 -11.99 -16.35
C GLY A 325 19.26 -12.87 -15.37
N MET A 326 19.34 -14.16 -15.53
CA MET A 326 18.66 -15.12 -14.63
C MET A 326 19.40 -15.33 -13.31
N GLU A 327 20.73 -15.32 -13.31
CA GLU A 327 21.51 -15.33 -12.06
C GLU A 327 21.23 -14.10 -11.20
N LYS A 328 21.02 -12.94 -11.82
CA LYS A 328 20.61 -11.72 -11.09
C LYS A 328 19.19 -11.77 -10.57
N ALA A 329 18.23 -12.36 -11.30
CA ALA A 329 16.85 -12.46 -10.86
C ALA A 329 16.69 -13.42 -9.66
N VAL A 330 17.48 -14.48 -9.59
CA VAL A 330 17.50 -15.43 -8.46
C VAL A 330 18.15 -14.82 -7.21
N SER A 331 19.04 -13.84 -7.36
CA SER A 331 19.68 -13.17 -6.21
C SER A 331 18.81 -12.07 -5.57
N TYR A 332 17.64 -11.72 -6.14
CA TYR A 332 16.74 -10.67 -5.66
C TYR A 332 15.37 -11.18 -5.16
N THR A 333 15.14 -12.48 -5.17
CA THR A 333 13.99 -13.11 -4.48
C THR A 333 14.45 -13.82 -3.19
#